data_521bffb68bffc42c6c0d7e544225c2e4
#
_entry.id   521bffb68bffc42c6c0d7e544225c2e4
#
_cell.length_a   1.000
_cell.length_b   1.000
_cell.length_c   1.000
_cell.angle_alpha   90.00
_cell.angle_beta   90.00
_cell.angle_gamma   90.00
#
_symmetry.space_group_name_H-M   'P 1'
#
loop_
_entity.id
_entity.type
_entity.pdbx_description
1 polymer ?
#
loop_
_entity_poly.entity_id
_entity_poly.type
_entity_poly.pdbx_seq_one_letter_code
_entity_poly.pdbx_strand_id
1 'polypeptide(L)'
;MAILIPLLFLFSYFFIRKVWFQLRKVRTLGTIERIQIGIIRPNLVLPEAKVHYKYYFQSGLYFGSGYLNVSDFLPGKEFHLHLGEADLPTMYVDEFEITSEEHIEHYLLSHAGSVFLYIDPIEPYHSRIDQVNLNSISVHSDST
;
A
#
# COMPACT_ATOMS: atom_id res chain seq x y z
N MET A 1 30.09 -6.58 -31.29
CA MET A 1 29.16 -5.73 -32.04
C MET A 1 27.75 -6.36 -32.11
N ALA A 2 27.62 -7.62 -32.44
CA ALA A 2 26.32 -8.29 -32.58
C ALA A 2 25.52 -8.40 -31.29
N ILE A 3 26.17 -8.31 -30.11
CA ILE A 3 25.52 -8.40 -28.81
C ILE A 3 24.99 -7.06 -28.33
N LEU A 4 25.59 -5.96 -28.78
CA LEU A 4 25.23 -4.62 -28.34
C LEU A 4 23.87 -4.17 -28.89
N ILE A 5 23.53 -4.54 -30.10
CA ILE A 5 22.30 -4.14 -30.75
C ILE A 5 21.06 -4.73 -30.04
N PRO A 6 21.01 -6.06 -29.73
CA PRO A 6 19.88 -6.62 -28.97
C PRO A 6 19.75 -6.03 -27.57
N LEU A 7 20.87 -5.73 -26.92
CA LEU A 7 20.86 -5.10 -25.60
C LEU A 7 20.27 -3.68 -25.65
N LEU A 8 20.64 -2.90 -26.67
CA LEU A 8 20.09 -1.57 -26.87
C LEU A 8 18.58 -1.63 -27.13
N PHE A 9 18.12 -2.59 -27.92
CA PHE A 9 16.70 -2.78 -28.16
C PHE A 9 15.97 -3.16 -26.88
N LEU A 10 16.56 -4.01 -26.06
CA LEU A 10 15.96 -4.42 -24.80
C LEU A 10 15.85 -3.24 -23.84
N PHE A 11 16.89 -2.45 -23.69
CA PHE A 11 16.88 -1.24 -22.87
C PHE A 11 15.85 -0.24 -23.37
N SER A 12 15.79 -0.03 -24.67
CA SER A 12 14.81 0.88 -25.28
C SER A 12 13.40 0.41 -25.05
N TYR A 13 13.16 -0.89 -25.13
CA TYR A 13 11.83 -1.46 -24.89
C TYR A 13 11.39 -1.22 -23.46
N PHE A 14 12.23 -1.52 -22.47
CA PHE A 14 11.89 -1.30 -21.06
C PHE A 14 11.70 0.18 -20.74
N PHE A 15 12.55 1.03 -21.30
CA PHE A 15 12.46 2.46 -21.10
C PHE A 15 11.17 3.03 -21.70
N ILE A 16 10.84 2.65 -22.92
CA ILE A 16 9.61 3.08 -23.59
C ILE A 16 8.40 2.62 -22.80
N ARG A 17 8.39 1.36 -22.35
CA ARG A 17 7.29 0.82 -21.59
C ARG A 17 7.06 1.60 -20.29
N LYS A 18 8.14 1.94 -19.60
CA LYS A 18 8.06 2.72 -18.36
C LYS A 18 7.54 4.13 -18.63
N VAL A 19 8.03 4.77 -19.67
CA VAL A 19 7.56 6.10 -20.04
C VAL A 19 6.10 6.07 -20.46
N TRP A 20 5.70 5.07 -21.22
CA TRP A 20 4.32 4.93 -21.65
C TRP A 20 3.38 4.74 -20.46
N PHE A 21 3.80 3.94 -19.47
CA PHE A 21 3.01 3.79 -18.25
C PHE A 21 2.84 5.14 -17.54
N GLN A 22 3.91 5.90 -17.41
CA GLN A 22 3.85 7.22 -16.76
C GLN A 22 2.94 8.20 -17.49
N LEU A 23 2.89 8.11 -18.82
CA LEU A 23 2.09 9.03 -19.62
C LEU A 23 0.61 8.65 -19.67
N ARG A 24 0.29 7.36 -19.60
CA ARG A 24 -1.07 6.88 -19.77
C ARG A 24 -1.75 6.40 -18.50
N LYS A 25 -1.02 6.36 -17.38
CA LYS A 25 -1.58 5.88 -16.12
C LYS A 25 -2.77 6.71 -15.68
N VAL A 26 -3.76 6.02 -15.14
CA VAL A 26 -4.99 6.64 -14.62
C VAL A 26 -5.03 6.42 -13.13
N ARG A 27 -5.40 7.45 -12.39
CA ARG A 27 -5.55 7.36 -10.94
C ARG A 27 -6.97 6.89 -10.61
N THR A 28 -7.06 5.88 -9.77
CA THR A 28 -8.35 5.34 -9.34
C THR A 28 -8.32 4.99 -7.86
N LEU A 29 -9.47 4.64 -7.32
CA LEU A 29 -9.60 4.26 -5.92
C LEU A 29 -9.75 2.76 -5.83
N GLY A 30 -8.94 2.13 -4.95
CA GLY A 30 -9.05 0.72 -4.65
C GLY A 30 -9.54 0.52 -3.23
N THR A 31 -10.33 -0.53 -3.03
CA THR A 31 -10.81 -0.90 -1.70
C THR A 31 -9.83 -1.87 -1.07
N ILE A 32 -9.40 -1.59 0.15
CA ILE A 32 -8.51 -2.48 0.89
C ILE A 32 -9.32 -3.67 1.38
N GLU A 33 -8.86 -4.87 1.06
CA GLU A 33 -9.48 -6.09 1.54
C GLU A 33 -8.75 -6.66 2.75
N ARG A 34 -7.43 -6.52 2.77
CA ARG A 34 -6.63 -7.09 3.84
C ARG A 34 -5.33 -6.32 3.99
N ILE A 35 -4.89 -6.20 5.25
CA ILE A 35 -3.59 -5.63 5.59
C ILE A 35 -2.81 -6.68 6.38
N GLN A 36 -1.65 -7.07 5.87
CA GLN A 36 -0.77 -8.00 6.54
C GLN A 36 0.44 -7.25 7.10
N ILE A 37 0.61 -7.35 8.40
CA ILE A 37 1.73 -6.71 9.09
C ILE A 37 2.88 -7.71 9.15
N GLY A 38 4.03 -7.32 8.58
CA GLY A 38 5.24 -8.13 8.66
C GLY A 38 6.32 -7.35 9.34
N ILE A 39 6.95 -7.94 10.36
CA ILE A 39 8.17 -7.41 10.93
C ILE A 39 9.30 -8.13 10.21
N ILE A 40 9.97 -7.41 9.31
CA ILE A 40 10.98 -8.03 8.45
C ILE A 40 12.19 -8.48 9.25
N ARG A 41 12.56 -7.69 10.28
CA ARG A 41 13.68 -8.01 11.20
C ARG A 41 13.39 -7.39 12.56
N PRO A 42 13.84 -8.03 13.65
CA PRO A 42 13.66 -7.45 14.99
C PRO A 42 14.26 -6.06 15.17
N ASN A 43 15.29 -5.74 14.36
CA ASN A 43 16.02 -4.47 14.44
C ASN A 43 15.56 -3.44 13.41
N LEU A 44 14.60 -3.75 12.58
CA LEU A 44 14.15 -2.83 11.55
C LEU A 44 13.11 -1.89 12.12
N VAL A 45 13.44 -0.60 12.05
CA VAL A 45 12.64 0.46 12.68
C VAL A 45 11.38 0.77 11.91
N LEU A 46 11.31 0.38 10.62
CA LEU A 46 10.17 0.71 9.75
C LEU A 46 9.39 -0.56 9.41
N PRO A 47 8.30 -0.83 10.10
CA PRO A 47 7.43 -1.93 9.73
C PRO A 47 6.68 -1.61 8.45
N GLU A 48 6.65 -2.58 7.54
CA GLU A 48 5.90 -2.48 6.31
C GLU A 48 4.64 -3.31 6.40
N ALA A 49 3.57 -2.78 5.84
CA ALA A 49 2.31 -3.49 5.75
C ALA A 49 2.06 -3.87 4.28
N LYS A 50 1.73 -5.13 4.07
CA LYS A 50 1.32 -5.58 2.74
C LYS A 50 -0.18 -5.39 2.62
N VAL A 51 -0.58 -4.58 1.67
CA VAL A 51 -1.97 -4.20 1.46
C VAL A 51 -2.50 -4.95 0.26
N HIS A 52 -3.57 -5.70 0.45
CA HIS A 52 -4.30 -6.36 -0.61
C HIS A 52 -5.54 -5.55 -0.92
N TYR A 53 -5.75 -5.23 -2.19
CA TYR A 53 -6.84 -4.36 -2.59
C TYR A 53 -7.51 -4.88 -3.85
N LYS A 54 -8.73 -4.40 -4.07
CA LYS A 54 -9.47 -4.62 -5.31
C LYS A 54 -9.88 -3.28 -5.88
N TYR A 55 -10.05 -3.23 -7.18
CA TYR A 55 -10.46 -2.02 -7.87
C TYR A 55 -11.25 -2.37 -9.12
N TYR A 56 -12.11 -1.44 -9.49
CA TYR A 56 -12.91 -1.57 -10.70
C TYR A 56 -12.34 -0.63 -11.75
N PHE A 57 -12.23 -1.12 -12.96
CA PHE A 57 -11.88 -0.31 -14.11
C PHE A 57 -12.73 -0.73 -15.29
N GLN A 58 -13.47 0.23 -15.85
CA GLN A 58 -14.51 -0.02 -16.85
C GLN A 58 -15.50 -1.02 -16.26
N SER A 59 -15.69 -2.17 -16.85
CA SER A 59 -16.61 -3.17 -16.29
C SER A 59 -15.90 -4.35 -15.64
N GLY A 60 -14.57 -4.26 -15.44
CA GLY A 60 -13.76 -5.33 -14.86
C GLY A 60 -13.42 -5.11 -13.42
N LEU A 61 -13.33 -6.19 -12.68
CA LEU A 61 -12.84 -6.21 -11.30
C LEU A 61 -11.43 -6.77 -11.29
N TYR A 62 -10.51 -6.05 -10.65
CA TYR A 62 -9.11 -6.43 -10.60
C TYR A 62 -8.61 -6.43 -9.17
N PHE A 63 -7.59 -7.23 -8.91
CA PHE A 63 -6.97 -7.36 -7.61
C PHE A 63 -5.49 -7.01 -7.70
N GLY A 64 -4.97 -6.42 -6.65
CA GLY A 64 -3.56 -6.11 -6.57
C GLY A 64 -3.07 -6.11 -5.14
N SER A 65 -1.77 -5.95 -4.98
CA SER A 65 -1.15 -5.82 -3.68
C SER A 65 0.10 -4.95 -3.78
N GLY A 66 0.46 -4.36 -2.66
CA GLY A 66 1.66 -3.53 -2.56
C GLY A 66 2.04 -3.32 -1.12
N TYR A 67 3.19 -2.69 -0.90
CA TYR A 67 3.69 -2.44 0.45
C TYR A 67 3.58 -0.96 0.76
N LEU A 68 3.12 -0.67 1.97
CA LEU A 68 3.07 0.67 2.52
C LEU A 68 3.67 0.65 3.91
N ASN A 69 4.20 1.78 4.36
CA ASN A 69 4.63 1.92 5.73
C ASN A 69 3.42 2.05 6.64
N VAL A 70 3.47 1.44 7.82
CA VAL A 70 2.39 1.56 8.80
C VAL A 70 2.16 3.02 9.17
N SER A 71 3.24 3.83 9.16
CA SER A 71 3.13 5.26 9.43
C SER A 71 2.23 6.01 8.46
N ASP A 72 2.06 5.48 7.25
CA ASP A 72 1.17 6.11 6.26
C ASP A 72 -0.30 6.06 6.69
N PHE A 73 -0.65 5.07 7.51
CA PHE A 73 -2.01 4.95 8.07
C PHE A 73 -2.22 5.81 9.31
N LEU A 74 -1.13 6.25 9.95
CA LEU A 74 -1.17 6.92 11.24
C LEU A 74 -0.40 8.25 11.21
N PRO A 75 -0.78 9.18 10.32
CA PRO A 75 -0.04 10.44 10.22
C PRO A 75 -0.15 11.25 11.50
N GLY A 76 0.98 11.77 11.96
CA GLY A 76 1.05 12.58 13.16
C GLY A 76 0.95 11.82 14.47
N LYS A 77 0.87 10.49 14.42
CA LYS A 77 0.82 9.66 15.61
C LYS A 77 2.14 8.95 15.84
N GLU A 78 2.52 8.84 17.10
CA GLU A 78 3.67 8.04 17.49
C GLU A 78 3.21 6.62 17.76
N PHE A 79 3.94 5.66 17.24
CA PHE A 79 3.63 4.26 17.47
C PHE A 79 4.91 3.43 17.51
N HIS A 80 4.82 2.29 18.17
CA HIS A 80 5.87 1.29 18.22
C HIS A 80 5.29 -0.06 17.87
N LEU A 81 5.99 -0.77 17.02
CA LEU A 81 5.60 -2.12 16.62
C LEU A 81 6.72 -3.08 16.99
N HIS A 82 6.41 -4.11 17.74
CA HIS A 82 7.37 -5.10 18.17
C HIS A 82 6.71 -6.47 18.36
N LEU A 83 7.55 -7.49 18.51
CA LEU A 83 7.07 -8.81 18.88
C LEU A 83 7.00 -8.88 20.41
N GLY A 84 5.80 -9.06 20.94
CA GLY A 84 5.59 -9.19 22.37
C GLY A 84 5.69 -10.63 22.85
N GLU A 85 4.99 -10.92 23.93
CA GLU A 85 4.93 -12.27 24.48
C GLU A 85 4.36 -13.25 23.47
N ALA A 86 4.89 -14.46 23.45
CA ALA A 86 4.51 -15.53 22.51
C ALA A 86 4.70 -15.14 21.04
N ASP A 87 5.67 -14.24 20.77
CA ASP A 87 5.98 -13.76 19.40
C ASP A 87 4.78 -13.16 18.69
N LEU A 88 3.81 -12.62 19.43
CA LEU A 88 2.67 -11.93 18.85
C LEU A 88 3.05 -10.49 18.50
N PRO A 89 2.69 -10.01 17.31
CA PRO A 89 2.92 -8.61 16.99
C PRO A 89 2.08 -7.72 17.89
N THR A 90 2.74 -6.72 18.48
CA THR A 90 2.10 -5.78 19.40
C THR A 90 2.43 -4.37 18.93
N MET A 91 1.41 -3.54 18.88
CA MET A 91 1.54 -2.15 18.49
C MET A 91 1.07 -1.25 19.62
N TYR A 92 1.91 -0.28 19.98
CA TYR A 92 1.55 0.78 20.90
C TYR A 92 1.29 2.04 20.09
N VAL A 93 0.11 2.59 20.22
CA VAL A 93 -0.26 3.86 19.57
C VAL A 93 -0.82 4.77 20.64
N ASP A 94 -0.18 5.91 20.84
CA ASP A 94 -0.52 6.84 21.92
C ASP A 94 -0.47 6.10 23.28
N GLU A 95 -1.60 5.88 23.90
CA GLU A 95 -1.69 5.14 25.18
C GLU A 95 -2.31 3.76 25.02
N PHE A 96 -2.56 3.33 23.78
CA PHE A 96 -3.23 2.07 23.52
C PHE A 96 -2.22 0.98 23.15
N GLU A 97 -2.51 -0.21 23.64
CA GLU A 97 -1.77 -1.41 23.24
C GLU A 97 -2.69 -2.30 22.41
N ILE A 98 -2.22 -2.64 21.22
CA ILE A 98 -2.97 -3.50 20.31
C ILE A 98 -2.14 -4.76 20.07
N THR A 99 -2.65 -5.89 20.47
CA THR A 99 -1.96 -7.17 20.35
C THR A 99 -2.64 -8.04 19.31
N SER A 100 -1.86 -8.78 18.57
CA SER A 100 -2.21 -9.68 17.48
C SER A 100 -2.32 -8.95 16.14
N GLU A 101 -1.98 -9.70 15.08
CA GLU A 101 -2.01 -9.17 13.73
C GLU A 101 -3.43 -8.77 13.32
N GLU A 102 -4.43 -9.56 13.73
CA GLU A 102 -5.80 -9.30 13.37
C GLU A 102 -6.30 -7.98 13.96
N HIS A 103 -6.00 -7.71 15.20
CA HIS A 103 -6.43 -6.47 15.84
C HIS A 103 -5.71 -5.25 15.27
N ILE A 104 -4.44 -5.39 14.94
CA ILE A 104 -3.68 -4.33 14.28
C ILE A 104 -4.27 -4.05 12.90
N GLU A 105 -4.60 -5.09 12.15
CA GLU A 105 -5.25 -4.94 10.85
C GLU A 105 -6.55 -4.16 10.96
N HIS A 106 -7.41 -4.54 11.89
CA HIS A 106 -8.67 -3.85 12.12
C HIS A 106 -8.47 -2.38 12.51
N TYR A 107 -7.47 -2.12 13.33
CA TYR A 107 -7.16 -0.76 13.74
C TYR A 107 -6.73 0.09 12.54
N LEU A 108 -5.86 -0.44 11.70
CA LEU A 108 -5.41 0.28 10.50
C LEU A 108 -6.54 0.47 9.50
N LEU A 109 -7.39 -0.54 9.32
CA LEU A 109 -8.54 -0.45 8.43
C LEU A 109 -9.56 0.59 8.91
N SER A 110 -9.63 0.85 10.21
CA SER A 110 -10.50 1.90 10.73
C SER A 110 -10.03 3.30 10.34
N HIS A 111 -8.75 3.45 10.03
CA HIS A 111 -8.18 4.73 9.60
C HIS A 111 -8.26 4.91 8.08
N ALA A 112 -8.19 3.84 7.32
CA ALA A 112 -8.23 3.91 5.87
C ALA A 112 -8.77 2.61 5.29
N GLY A 113 -9.88 2.69 4.60
CA GLY A 113 -10.49 1.55 3.92
C GLY A 113 -10.16 1.47 2.44
N SER A 114 -9.45 2.46 1.91
CA SER A 114 -9.13 2.52 0.48
C SER A 114 -7.76 3.12 0.24
N VAL A 115 -7.25 2.88 -0.96
CA VAL A 115 -5.98 3.43 -1.42
C VAL A 115 -6.16 4.07 -2.79
N PHE A 116 -5.36 5.11 -3.06
CA PHE A 116 -5.26 5.64 -4.41
C PHE A 116 -4.27 4.82 -5.20
N LEU A 117 -4.66 4.44 -6.41
CA LEU A 117 -3.88 3.59 -7.28
C LEU A 117 -3.62 4.28 -8.60
N TYR A 118 -2.50 3.94 -9.21
CA TYR A 118 -2.28 4.20 -10.62
C TYR A 118 -2.43 2.88 -11.37
N ILE A 119 -3.23 2.89 -12.41
CA ILE A 119 -3.46 1.71 -13.26
C ILE A 119 -3.12 2.04 -14.69
N ASP A 120 -2.73 1.02 -15.44
CA ASP A 120 -2.51 1.12 -16.87
C ASP A 120 -3.83 0.84 -17.58
N PRO A 121 -4.42 1.83 -18.28
CA PRO A 121 -5.72 1.63 -18.93
C PRO A 121 -5.69 0.60 -20.04
N ILE A 122 -4.52 0.30 -20.60
CA ILE A 122 -4.38 -0.71 -21.65
C ILE A 122 -4.20 -2.10 -21.03
N GLU A 123 -3.47 -2.19 -19.92
CA GLU A 123 -3.29 -3.42 -19.16
C GLU A 123 -3.80 -3.20 -17.73
N PRO A 124 -5.13 -3.20 -17.51
CA PRO A 124 -5.71 -2.77 -16.22
C PRO A 124 -5.34 -3.64 -15.03
N TYR A 125 -4.81 -4.85 -15.27
CA TYR A 125 -4.33 -5.71 -14.19
C TYR A 125 -3.01 -5.23 -13.60
N HIS A 126 -2.34 -4.28 -14.23
CA HIS A 126 -1.14 -3.65 -13.68
C HIS A 126 -1.54 -2.43 -12.88
N SER A 127 -1.21 -2.45 -11.60
CA SER A 127 -1.53 -1.38 -10.70
C SER A 127 -0.36 -1.09 -9.77
N ARG A 128 -0.34 0.14 -9.26
CA ARG A 128 0.65 0.58 -8.28
C ARG A 128 -0.05 1.44 -7.24
N ILE A 129 0.26 1.22 -5.98
CA ILE A 129 -0.28 2.06 -4.91
C ILE A 129 0.42 3.42 -4.96
N ASP A 130 -0.39 4.48 -4.95
CA ASP A 130 0.10 5.84 -4.83
C ASP A 130 0.17 6.22 -3.35
N GLN A 131 -0.97 6.21 -2.68
CA GLN A 131 -1.04 6.56 -1.27
C GLN A 131 -2.31 6.02 -0.64
N VAL A 132 -2.32 6.01 0.69
CA VAL A 132 -3.48 5.65 1.47
C VAL A 132 -4.52 6.77 1.36
N ASN A 133 -5.78 6.40 1.24
CA ASN A 133 -6.90 7.35 1.34
C ASN A 133 -7.44 7.31 2.76
N LEU A 134 -6.99 8.23 3.59
CA LEU A 134 -7.41 8.30 4.98
C LEU A 134 -8.86 8.71 5.09
N ASN A 135 -9.54 8.19 6.12
CA ASN A 135 -10.93 8.52 6.35
C ASN A 135 -11.06 9.98 6.81
N SER A 136 -11.36 10.86 5.85
CA SER A 136 -11.50 12.29 6.12
C SER A 136 -12.80 12.64 6.84
N ILE A 137 -13.73 11.71 6.90
CA ILE A 137 -15.03 11.94 7.54
C ILE A 137 -14.87 12.28 9.02
N SER A 138 -13.89 11.68 9.68
CA SER A 138 -13.59 11.98 11.08
C SER A 138 -13.16 13.43 11.29
N VAL A 139 -12.51 14.02 10.30
CA VAL A 139 -12.08 15.42 10.35
C VAL A 139 -13.28 16.35 10.23
N HIS A 140 -14.24 15.97 9.42
CA HIS A 140 -15.45 16.79 9.23
C HIS A 140 -16.33 16.82 10.48
N SER A 141 -16.44 15.72 11.18
CA SER A 141 -17.23 15.68 12.41
C SER A 141 -16.59 16.53 13.49
N ASP A 142 -15.29 16.71 13.46
CA ASP A 142 -14.58 17.54 14.44
C ASP A 142 -14.71 19.04 14.16
N SER A 143 -14.99 19.43 12.93
CA SER A 143 -15.09 20.81 12.54
C SER A 143 -16.47 21.43 12.79
N THR A 144 -17.41 20.63 13.18
CA THR A 144 -18.76 21.07 13.51
C THR A 144 -18.97 21.12 15.00
#